data_32d39ecb9743408f831dfe0523fdc2a0
#
_entry.id   32d39ecb9743408f831dfe0523fdc2a0
#
_cell.length_a   1.000
_cell.length_b   1.000
_cell.length_c   1.000
_cell.angle_alpha   90.00
_cell.angle_beta   90.00
_cell.angle_gamma   90.00
#
_symmetry.space_group_name_H-M   'P 1'
#
loop_
_entity.id
_entity.type
_entity.pdbx_description
1 polymer ?
#
loop_
_entity_poly.entity_id
_entity_poly.type
_entity_poly.pdbx_seq_one_letter_code
_entity_poly.pdbx_strand_id
1 'polypeptide(L)'
;MKAVCNAFFGFRAMGRLGRDKHFYDYVDDREDSGKNIKAIADYGLTHVPSYDNPFINYICLNSYPAHALPFYLRRENVELIKSRLDRIEVRHCDLLGLEGKFDFFNLSDIFEYMSGDAFLQNTAKLCELSNPGARALYYNMQNKRYFADSRLTLQKELSETLTNNNRAFFYRDCLVYVFGEQDEQSDP
;
A
#
# COMPACT_ATOMS: atom_id res chain seq x y z
N MET A 1 6.72 -22.69 -17.84
CA MET A 1 6.00 -21.85 -16.85
C MET A 1 6.42 -20.38 -16.89
N LYS A 2 7.74 -20.03 -16.82
CA LYS A 2 8.20 -18.62 -16.90
C LYS A 2 7.72 -17.87 -18.16
N ALA A 3 7.80 -18.48 -19.35
CA ALA A 3 7.36 -17.86 -20.60
C ALA A 3 5.83 -17.59 -20.63
N VAL A 4 5.04 -18.48 -20.05
CA VAL A 4 3.58 -18.33 -19.94
C VAL A 4 3.24 -17.19 -19.00
N CYS A 5 3.87 -17.09 -17.83
CA CYS A 5 3.66 -15.99 -16.90
C CYS A 5 4.05 -14.64 -17.53
N ASN A 6 5.17 -14.56 -18.23
CA ASN A 6 5.56 -13.33 -18.93
C ASN A 6 4.62 -12.98 -20.10
N ALA A 7 4.04 -13.97 -20.77
CA ALA A 7 3.06 -13.73 -21.83
C ALA A 7 1.74 -13.18 -21.28
N PHE A 8 1.27 -13.67 -20.12
CA PHE A 8 -0.01 -13.25 -19.54
C PHE A 8 0.11 -12.07 -18.58
N PHE A 9 1.17 -11.98 -17.79
CA PHE A 9 1.37 -10.96 -16.76
C PHE A 9 2.46 -9.94 -17.11
N GLY A 10 3.12 -10.08 -18.26
CA GLY A 10 4.03 -9.07 -18.76
C GLY A 10 3.29 -7.78 -19.13
N PHE A 11 3.98 -6.64 -19.05
CA PHE A 11 3.40 -5.32 -19.27
C PHE A 11 2.65 -5.16 -20.59
N ARG A 12 3.06 -5.87 -21.65
CA ARG A 12 2.40 -5.83 -22.97
C ARG A 12 1.00 -6.45 -22.95
N ALA A 13 0.82 -7.55 -22.23
CA ALA A 13 -0.46 -8.24 -22.13
C ALA A 13 -1.38 -7.53 -21.13
N MET A 14 -0.87 -7.21 -19.95
CA MET A 14 -1.62 -6.53 -18.89
C MET A 14 -2.05 -5.11 -19.28
N GLY A 15 -1.20 -4.36 -19.99
CA GLY A 15 -1.55 -3.03 -20.47
C GLY A 15 -2.61 -3.03 -21.58
N ARG A 16 -2.89 -4.20 -22.21
CA ARG A 16 -3.97 -4.33 -23.21
C ARG A 16 -5.26 -4.93 -22.64
N LEU A 17 -5.15 -5.78 -21.65
CA LEU A 17 -6.26 -6.65 -21.22
C LEU A 17 -6.78 -6.39 -19.80
N GLY A 18 -6.05 -5.68 -18.97
CA GLY A 18 -6.42 -5.66 -17.56
C GLY A 18 -6.17 -4.37 -16.79
N ARG A 19 -5.14 -3.60 -17.12
CA ARG A 19 -4.82 -2.35 -16.42
C ARG A 19 -4.57 -1.23 -17.42
N ASP A 20 -4.79 0.00 -16.97
CA ASP A 20 -4.38 1.16 -17.74
C ASP A 20 -2.88 1.05 -18.08
N LYS A 21 -2.55 1.30 -19.36
CA LYS A 21 -1.16 1.27 -19.83
C LYS A 21 -0.24 2.22 -19.05
N HIS A 22 -0.80 3.33 -18.56
CA HIS A 22 -0.08 4.33 -17.76
C HIS A 22 0.37 3.82 -16.39
N PHE A 23 -0.22 2.73 -15.89
CA PHE A 23 0.30 2.06 -14.70
C PHE A 23 1.78 1.67 -14.81
N TYR A 24 2.20 1.29 -16.02
CA TYR A 24 3.57 0.86 -16.28
C TYR A 24 4.53 2.01 -16.62
N ASP A 25 4.04 3.25 -16.74
CA ASP A 25 4.89 4.40 -17.10
C ASP A 25 5.93 4.70 -16.03
N TYR A 26 5.66 4.34 -14.79
CA TYR A 26 6.51 4.59 -13.64
C TYR A 26 7.15 3.33 -13.05
N VAL A 27 6.94 2.15 -13.66
CA VAL A 27 7.57 0.90 -13.21
C VAL A 27 9.05 0.92 -13.61
N ASP A 28 9.93 0.76 -12.63
CA ASP A 28 11.39 0.84 -12.80
C ASP A 28 11.92 -0.25 -13.74
N ASP A 29 11.36 -1.47 -13.68
CA ASP A 29 11.74 -2.61 -14.50
C ASP A 29 10.52 -3.26 -15.16
N ARG A 30 10.08 -2.68 -16.27
CA ARG A 30 8.90 -3.12 -17.03
C ARG A 30 9.05 -4.54 -17.59
N GLU A 31 10.26 -4.93 -17.98
CA GLU A 31 10.51 -6.23 -18.61
C GLU A 31 10.43 -7.38 -17.62
N ASP A 32 10.79 -7.14 -16.37
CA ASP A 32 10.73 -8.13 -15.29
C ASP A 32 9.39 -8.10 -14.51
N SER A 33 8.43 -7.25 -14.89
CA SER A 33 7.13 -7.16 -14.22
C SER A 33 6.41 -8.51 -14.09
N GLY A 34 6.38 -9.30 -15.15
CA GLY A 34 5.78 -10.65 -15.12
C GLY A 34 6.52 -11.63 -14.20
N LYS A 35 7.82 -11.48 -14.07
CA LYS A 35 8.69 -12.26 -13.17
C LYS A 35 8.43 -11.88 -11.71
N ASN A 36 8.29 -10.59 -11.44
CA ASN A 36 7.96 -10.07 -10.12
C ASN A 36 6.57 -10.53 -9.65
N ILE A 37 5.55 -10.43 -10.51
CA ILE A 37 4.20 -10.94 -10.22
C ILE A 37 4.22 -12.44 -9.93
N LYS A 38 4.98 -13.22 -10.74
CA LYS A 38 5.13 -14.64 -10.48
C LYS A 38 5.79 -14.93 -9.12
N ALA A 39 6.84 -14.22 -8.76
CA ALA A 39 7.53 -14.42 -7.49
C ALA A 39 6.60 -14.08 -6.29
N ILE A 40 5.82 -13.03 -6.40
CA ILE A 40 4.81 -12.63 -5.42
C ILE A 40 3.73 -13.72 -5.30
N ALA A 41 3.23 -14.24 -6.42
CA ALA A 41 2.23 -15.31 -6.43
C ALA A 41 2.78 -16.62 -5.85
N ASP A 42 4.00 -17.02 -6.23
CA ASP A 42 4.66 -18.20 -5.68
C ASP A 42 4.80 -18.07 -4.14
N TYR A 43 5.24 -16.92 -3.65
CA TYR A 43 5.34 -16.65 -2.21
C TYR A 43 3.98 -16.74 -1.53
N GLY A 44 2.98 -16.06 -2.07
CA GLY A 44 1.62 -16.05 -1.51
C GLY A 44 0.99 -17.44 -1.41
N LEU A 45 1.22 -18.29 -2.44
CA LEU A 45 0.65 -19.65 -2.48
C LEU A 45 1.41 -20.67 -1.62
N THR A 46 2.68 -20.38 -1.27
CA THR A 46 3.54 -21.35 -0.56
C THR A 46 3.85 -20.97 0.89
N HIS A 47 3.81 -19.69 1.23
CA HIS A 47 4.22 -19.20 2.54
C HIS A 47 3.10 -18.52 3.32
N VAL A 48 2.09 -17.96 2.62
CA VAL A 48 0.99 -17.26 3.31
C VAL A 48 -0.11 -18.25 3.66
N PRO A 49 -0.50 -18.36 4.94
CA PRO A 49 -1.61 -19.24 5.34
C PRO A 49 -2.87 -18.94 4.53
N SER A 50 -3.44 -19.96 3.88
CA SER A 50 -4.59 -19.79 2.98
C SER A 50 -5.92 -20.04 3.65
N TYR A 51 -5.98 -20.95 4.64
CA TYR A 51 -7.24 -21.41 5.22
C TYR A 51 -8.10 -20.24 5.77
N ASP A 52 -7.53 -19.39 6.58
CA ASP A 52 -8.21 -18.26 7.22
C ASP A 52 -7.86 -16.90 6.57
N ASN A 53 -7.24 -16.91 5.37
CA ASN A 53 -6.85 -15.71 4.65
C ASN A 53 -8.00 -15.21 3.77
N PRO A 54 -8.63 -14.08 4.09
CA PRO A 54 -9.76 -13.57 3.32
C PRO A 54 -9.38 -13.22 1.88
N PHE A 55 -8.17 -12.71 1.64
CA PHE A 55 -7.74 -12.28 0.31
C PHE A 55 -7.55 -13.46 -0.64
N ILE A 56 -6.85 -14.51 -0.20
CA ILE A 56 -6.65 -15.73 -1.01
C ILE A 56 -8.00 -16.42 -1.25
N ASN A 57 -8.84 -16.56 -0.20
CA ASN A 57 -10.16 -17.17 -0.35
C ASN A 57 -11.02 -16.39 -1.33
N TYR A 58 -11.04 -15.05 -1.26
CA TYR A 58 -11.81 -14.25 -2.22
C TYR A 58 -11.30 -14.41 -3.66
N ILE A 59 -10.00 -14.39 -3.87
CA ILE A 59 -9.39 -14.57 -5.20
C ILE A 59 -9.71 -15.95 -5.77
N CYS A 60 -9.60 -17.01 -4.96
CA CYS A 60 -9.79 -18.39 -5.42
C CYS A 60 -11.26 -18.83 -5.49
N LEU A 61 -12.10 -18.35 -4.57
CA LEU A 61 -13.47 -18.82 -4.37
C LEU A 61 -14.52 -17.77 -4.73
N ASN A 62 -14.10 -16.53 -5.03
CA ASN A 62 -14.98 -15.36 -5.23
C ASN A 62 -15.97 -15.14 -4.08
N SER A 63 -15.59 -15.51 -2.87
CA SER A 63 -16.40 -15.39 -1.66
C SER A 63 -15.53 -15.36 -0.40
N TYR A 64 -16.13 -14.90 0.69
CA TYR A 64 -15.54 -14.96 2.01
C TYR A 64 -16.19 -16.09 2.82
N PRO A 65 -15.51 -17.23 3.04
CA PRO A 65 -16.00 -18.24 3.97
C PRO A 65 -16.16 -17.66 5.38
N ALA A 66 -17.09 -18.17 6.17
CA ALA A 66 -17.38 -17.65 7.51
C ALA A 66 -16.16 -17.65 8.44
N HIS A 67 -15.24 -18.61 8.26
CA HIS A 67 -14.00 -18.72 9.02
C HIS A 67 -12.88 -17.80 8.52
N ALA A 68 -13.02 -17.21 7.34
CA ALA A 68 -12.04 -16.35 6.70
C ALA A 68 -12.62 -14.97 6.33
N LEU A 69 -13.43 -14.39 7.21
CA LEU A 69 -13.96 -13.06 7.01
C LEU A 69 -12.86 -12.01 7.22
N PRO A 70 -12.79 -10.98 6.35
CA PRO A 70 -12.03 -9.78 6.64
C PRO A 70 -12.45 -9.18 7.98
N PHE A 71 -11.52 -8.53 8.67
CA PHE A 71 -11.75 -7.97 10.00
C PHE A 71 -13.01 -7.10 10.08
N TYR A 72 -13.23 -6.24 9.08
CA TYR A 72 -14.35 -5.31 9.04
C TYR A 72 -15.71 -5.98 8.71
N LEU A 73 -15.72 -7.22 8.21
CA LEU A 73 -16.95 -8.00 7.95
C LEU A 73 -17.31 -8.96 9.10
N ARG A 74 -16.48 -9.07 10.12
CA ARG A 74 -16.83 -9.86 11.30
C ARG A 74 -17.95 -9.17 12.05
N ARG A 75 -18.92 -9.97 12.53
CA ARG A 75 -20.16 -9.46 13.14
C ARG A 75 -19.91 -8.42 14.24
N GLU A 76 -19.00 -8.73 15.14
CA GLU A 76 -18.63 -7.83 16.24
C GLU A 76 -18.07 -6.48 15.78
N ASN A 77 -17.34 -6.46 14.66
CA ASN A 77 -16.77 -5.25 14.09
C ASN A 77 -17.77 -4.48 13.24
N VAL A 78 -18.66 -5.17 12.51
CA VAL A 78 -19.72 -4.52 11.72
C VAL A 78 -20.60 -3.64 12.60
N GLU A 79 -21.06 -4.13 13.73
CA GLU A 79 -21.90 -3.35 14.65
C GLU A 79 -21.13 -2.17 15.25
N LEU A 80 -19.86 -2.37 15.60
CA LEU A 80 -18.99 -1.30 16.08
C LEU A 80 -18.76 -0.22 15.02
N ILE A 81 -18.51 -0.62 13.77
CA ILE A 81 -18.31 0.32 12.65
C ILE A 81 -19.59 1.11 12.42
N LYS A 82 -20.74 0.44 12.35
CA LYS A 82 -22.05 1.11 12.17
C LYS A 82 -22.33 2.17 13.23
N SER A 83 -21.97 1.89 14.49
CA SER A 83 -22.17 2.83 15.60
C SER A 83 -21.22 4.05 15.57
N ARG A 84 -20.26 4.09 14.63
CA ARG A 84 -19.22 5.12 14.50
C ARG A 84 -19.12 5.72 13.11
N LEU A 85 -20.11 5.52 12.26
CA LEU A 85 -20.12 6.07 10.89
C LEU A 85 -20.07 7.60 10.87
N ASP A 86 -20.56 8.24 11.90
CA ASP A 86 -20.49 9.70 12.13
C ASP A 86 -19.06 10.25 12.23
N ARG A 87 -18.07 9.37 12.49
CA ARG A 87 -16.64 9.74 12.55
C ARG A 87 -15.93 9.65 11.20
N ILE A 88 -16.62 9.21 10.15
CA ILE A 88 -16.04 9.08 8.81
C ILE A 88 -16.37 10.35 8.03
N GLU A 89 -15.33 11.05 7.61
CA GLU A 89 -15.44 12.17 6.67
C GLU A 89 -14.88 11.75 5.31
N VAL A 90 -15.66 11.93 4.25
CA VAL A 90 -15.24 11.65 2.87
C VAL A 90 -14.96 12.97 2.17
N ARG A 91 -13.73 13.13 1.67
CA ARG A 91 -13.30 14.32 0.91
C ARG A 91 -12.90 13.90 -0.51
N HIS A 92 -13.43 14.62 -1.50
CA HIS A 92 -13.03 14.44 -2.90
C HIS A 92 -11.89 15.40 -3.24
N CYS A 93 -10.67 15.01 -2.90
CA CYS A 93 -9.45 15.75 -3.21
C CYS A 93 -8.28 14.77 -3.39
N ASP A 94 -7.20 15.25 -3.99
CA ASP A 94 -5.90 14.58 -3.93
C ASP A 94 -5.18 14.91 -2.60
N LEU A 95 -4.02 14.28 -2.40
CA LEU A 95 -3.24 14.53 -1.18
C LEU A 95 -2.74 15.98 -1.10
N LEU A 96 -2.41 16.60 -2.25
CA LEU A 96 -1.89 17.97 -2.29
C LEU A 96 -2.96 19.00 -1.90
N GLY A 97 -4.23 18.70 -2.20
CA GLY A 97 -5.38 19.52 -1.82
C GLY A 97 -5.90 19.27 -0.41
N LEU A 98 -5.31 18.33 0.34
CA LEU A 98 -5.74 18.03 1.69
C LEU A 98 -5.24 19.10 2.67
N GLU A 99 -6.08 19.46 3.64
CA GLU A 99 -5.77 20.41 4.71
C GLU A 99 -6.02 19.77 6.08
N GLY A 100 -5.32 20.27 7.10
CA GLY A 100 -5.44 19.82 8.48
C GLY A 100 -4.18 19.17 8.99
N LYS A 101 -4.25 18.58 10.19
CA LYS A 101 -3.19 17.85 10.85
C LYS A 101 -3.67 16.44 11.20
N PHE A 102 -2.82 15.45 11.01
CA PHE A 102 -3.16 14.03 11.15
C PHE A 102 -2.09 13.28 11.92
N ASP A 103 -2.51 12.28 12.66
CA ASP A 103 -1.63 11.40 13.45
C ASP A 103 -1.28 10.11 12.72
N PHE A 104 -2.06 9.75 11.70
CA PHE A 104 -1.84 8.53 10.94
C PHE A 104 -2.28 8.65 9.48
N PHE A 105 -1.43 8.17 8.58
CA PHE A 105 -1.70 8.08 7.15
C PHE A 105 -1.64 6.61 6.71
N ASN A 106 -2.75 6.09 6.22
CA ASN A 106 -2.77 4.84 5.46
C ASN A 106 -2.85 5.19 3.98
N LEU A 107 -1.73 5.07 3.29
CA LEU A 107 -1.57 5.55 1.92
C LEU A 107 -1.74 4.43 0.88
N SER A 108 -2.04 3.19 1.34
CA SER A 108 -2.16 2.05 0.43
C SER A 108 -0.94 1.93 -0.51
N ASP A 109 -1.15 1.78 -1.80
CA ASP A 109 -0.11 1.70 -2.84
C ASP A 109 -0.14 2.91 -3.79
N ILE A 110 -0.57 4.09 -3.30
CA ILE A 110 -0.75 5.29 -4.15
C ILE A 110 0.53 5.70 -4.89
N PHE A 111 1.69 5.42 -4.31
CA PHE A 111 2.99 5.81 -4.88
C PHE A 111 3.42 4.94 -6.07
N GLU A 112 2.76 3.81 -6.32
CA GLU A 112 2.95 2.99 -7.51
C GLU A 112 2.58 3.74 -8.80
N TYR A 113 1.69 4.73 -8.69
CA TYR A 113 1.08 5.45 -9.81
C TYR A 113 1.64 6.85 -10.00
N MET A 114 2.76 7.17 -9.34
CA MET A 114 3.35 8.51 -9.33
C MET A 114 4.73 8.55 -9.96
N SER A 115 5.04 9.64 -10.66
CA SER A 115 6.40 9.99 -11.04
C SER A 115 7.28 10.24 -9.81
N GLY A 116 8.61 10.24 -9.97
CA GLY A 116 9.52 10.60 -8.88
C GLY A 116 9.23 11.99 -8.31
N ASP A 117 8.98 12.99 -9.19
CA ASP A 117 8.69 14.36 -8.75
C ASP A 117 7.37 14.45 -7.98
N ALA A 118 6.31 13.77 -8.46
CA ALA A 118 5.04 13.71 -7.74
C ALA A 118 5.19 13.01 -6.38
N PHE A 119 6.00 11.96 -6.29
CA PHE A 119 6.32 11.29 -5.03
C PHE A 119 7.00 12.25 -4.03
N LEU A 120 7.97 13.04 -4.48
CA LEU A 120 8.65 14.04 -3.64
C LEU A 120 7.70 15.14 -3.17
N GLN A 121 6.85 15.68 -4.05
CA GLN A 121 5.84 16.68 -3.70
C GLN A 121 4.85 16.15 -2.65
N ASN A 122 4.35 14.92 -2.86
CA ASN A 122 3.44 14.29 -1.90
C ASN A 122 4.14 13.99 -0.56
N THR A 123 5.42 13.61 -0.58
CA THR A 123 6.21 13.42 0.66
C THR A 123 6.31 14.72 1.46
N ALA A 124 6.64 15.84 0.80
CA ALA A 124 6.71 17.15 1.45
C ALA A 124 5.33 17.54 2.05
N LYS A 125 4.25 17.31 1.29
CA LYS A 125 2.88 17.58 1.77
C LYS A 125 2.50 16.74 2.98
N LEU A 126 2.88 15.46 3.02
CA LEU A 126 2.66 14.61 4.20
C LEU A 126 3.36 15.17 5.43
N CYS A 127 4.59 15.68 5.29
CA CYS A 127 5.29 16.34 6.39
C CYS A 127 4.55 17.60 6.87
N GLU A 128 3.97 18.39 5.95
CA GLU A 128 3.14 19.55 6.33
C GLU A 128 1.87 19.14 7.07
N LEU A 129 1.26 18.02 6.72
CA LEU A 129 0.00 17.54 7.29
C LEU A 129 0.19 16.72 8.58
N SER A 130 1.42 16.33 8.92
CA SER A 130 1.67 15.47 10.08
C SER A 130 1.73 16.24 11.39
N ASN A 131 1.19 15.63 12.44
CA ASN A 131 1.56 15.98 13.81
C ASN A 131 2.93 15.38 14.16
N PRO A 132 3.68 15.94 15.13
CA PRO A 132 4.87 15.31 15.67
C PRO A 132 4.57 13.88 16.15
N GLY A 133 5.39 12.92 15.76
CA GLY A 133 5.18 11.51 16.08
C GLY A 133 4.10 10.79 15.24
N ALA A 134 3.47 11.47 14.30
CA ALA A 134 2.54 10.85 13.36
C ALA A 134 3.20 9.70 12.59
N ARG A 135 2.39 8.80 12.05
CA ARG A 135 2.89 7.64 11.30
C ARG A 135 2.29 7.59 9.90
N ALA A 136 3.10 7.20 8.92
CA ALA A 136 2.64 6.83 7.60
C ALA A 136 2.88 5.34 7.35
N LEU A 137 1.89 4.67 6.77
CA LEU A 137 1.98 3.30 6.28
C LEU A 137 1.64 3.28 4.80
N TYR A 138 2.48 2.64 4.01
CA TYR A 138 2.21 2.40 2.59
C TYR A 138 2.86 1.10 2.10
N TYR A 139 2.47 0.68 0.90
CA TYR A 139 2.93 -0.55 0.29
C TYR A 139 3.69 -0.28 -1.01
N ASN A 140 4.78 -1.01 -1.23
CA ASN A 140 5.42 -1.17 -2.53
C ASN A 140 5.00 -2.48 -3.17
N MET A 141 4.75 -2.47 -4.47
CA MET A 141 4.43 -3.66 -5.26
C MET A 141 5.42 -3.83 -6.41
N GLN A 142 5.42 -2.96 -7.40
CA GLN A 142 6.33 -2.97 -8.55
C GLN A 142 7.42 -1.90 -8.41
N ASN A 143 7.07 -0.72 -7.92
CA ASN A 143 7.98 0.38 -7.68
C ASN A 143 8.54 0.34 -6.27
N LYS A 144 9.82 0.64 -6.13
CA LYS A 144 10.45 0.82 -4.83
C LYS A 144 10.50 2.30 -4.50
N ARG A 145 9.57 2.75 -3.68
CA ARG A 145 9.51 4.11 -3.18
C ARG A 145 9.91 4.12 -1.71
N TYR A 146 10.88 4.95 -1.36
CA TYR A 146 11.35 5.15 0.01
C TYR A 146 11.45 6.65 0.28
N PHE A 147 10.90 7.10 1.40
CA PHE A 147 11.05 8.49 1.79
C PHE A 147 12.52 8.79 2.11
N ALA A 148 13.05 9.82 1.47
CA ALA A 148 14.41 10.31 1.68
C ALA A 148 14.46 11.61 2.50
N ASP A 149 13.31 12.08 2.99
CA ASP A 149 13.18 13.30 3.78
C ASP A 149 13.67 13.06 5.22
N SER A 150 14.53 13.92 5.73
CA SER A 150 15.12 13.80 7.08
C SER A 150 14.10 13.87 8.23
N ARG A 151 12.92 14.43 7.96
CA ARG A 151 11.80 14.48 8.92
C ARG A 151 11.10 13.13 9.10
N LEU A 152 11.45 12.13 8.29
CA LEU A 152 10.81 10.82 8.26
C LEU A 152 11.81 9.73 8.64
N THR A 153 11.47 8.95 9.66
CA THR A 153 12.29 7.82 10.10
C THR A 153 11.60 6.51 9.83
N LEU A 154 12.22 5.66 9.00
CA LEU A 154 11.74 4.30 8.73
C LEU A 154 11.78 3.44 10.00
N GLN A 155 10.64 2.86 10.36
CA GLN A 155 10.53 1.86 11.43
C GLN A 155 10.84 0.48 10.86
N LYS A 156 12.13 0.18 10.71
CA LYS A 156 12.62 -0.98 9.96
C LYS A 156 12.08 -2.31 10.51
N GLU A 157 12.24 -2.58 11.79
CA GLU A 157 11.80 -3.84 12.43
C GLU A 157 10.28 -4.03 12.34
N LEU A 158 9.52 -2.94 12.54
CA LEU A 158 8.06 -2.97 12.39
C LEU A 158 7.66 -3.22 10.94
N SER A 159 8.30 -2.56 9.99
CA SER A 159 8.05 -2.74 8.56
C SER A 159 8.34 -4.17 8.11
N GLU A 160 9.45 -4.76 8.52
CA GLU A 160 9.80 -6.16 8.25
C GLU A 160 8.77 -7.12 8.87
N THR A 161 8.37 -6.88 10.12
CA THR A 161 7.35 -7.69 10.81
C THR A 161 6.01 -7.65 10.07
N LEU A 162 5.57 -6.45 9.66
CA LEU A 162 4.30 -6.28 8.94
C LEU A 162 4.37 -6.87 7.53
N THR A 163 5.50 -6.73 6.84
CA THR A 163 5.72 -7.35 5.53
C THR A 163 5.63 -8.87 5.60
N ASN A 164 6.32 -9.49 6.55
CA ASN A 164 6.34 -10.94 6.72
C ASN A 164 4.98 -11.51 7.16
N ASN A 165 4.17 -10.73 7.87
CA ASN A 165 2.83 -11.13 8.31
C ASN A 165 1.71 -10.63 7.37
N ASN A 166 2.07 -10.03 6.24
CA ASN A 166 1.09 -9.47 5.32
C ASN A 166 0.29 -10.58 4.63
N ARG A 167 -1.01 -10.59 4.87
CA ARG A 167 -1.93 -11.56 4.26
C ARG A 167 -2.37 -11.17 2.86
N ALA A 168 -2.23 -9.91 2.48
CA ALA A 168 -2.40 -9.40 1.13
C ALA A 168 -1.08 -9.58 0.35
N PHE A 169 -0.79 -10.80 -0.01
CA PHE A 169 0.48 -11.32 -0.53
C PHE A 169 1.00 -10.62 -1.81
N PHE A 170 0.20 -9.83 -2.48
CA PHE A 170 0.59 -9.14 -3.71
C PHE A 170 1.40 -7.84 -3.47
N TYR A 171 1.55 -7.40 -2.24
CA TYR A 171 2.45 -6.33 -1.87
C TYR A 171 3.82 -6.89 -1.49
N ARG A 172 4.87 -6.19 -1.94
CA ARG A 172 6.27 -6.57 -1.69
C ARG A 172 6.74 -6.14 -0.32
N ASP A 173 6.53 -4.87 -0.01
CA ASP A 173 6.96 -4.24 1.23
C ASP A 173 5.77 -3.51 1.87
N CYS A 174 5.66 -3.62 3.19
CA CYS A 174 4.80 -2.80 4.02
C CYS A 174 5.71 -1.86 4.80
N LEU A 175 5.70 -0.58 4.49
CA LEU A 175 6.63 0.40 5.05
C LEU A 175 5.92 1.31 6.05
N VAL A 176 6.51 1.45 7.22
CA VAL A 176 6.04 2.36 8.28
C VAL A 176 7.09 3.41 8.56
N TYR A 177 6.70 4.66 8.49
CA TYR A 177 7.54 5.80 8.86
C TYR A 177 6.91 6.58 10.01
N VAL A 178 7.76 7.19 10.82
CA VAL A 178 7.38 8.15 11.86
C VAL A 178 7.86 9.52 11.45
N PHE A 179 7.00 10.51 11.60
CA PHE A 179 7.34 11.92 11.42
C PHE A 179 8.02 12.46 12.67
N GLY A 180 9.22 13.02 12.51
CA GLY A 180 9.94 13.71 13.58
C GLY A 180 9.23 14.99 14.03
N GLU A 181 9.75 15.58 15.09
CA GLU A 181 9.37 16.94 15.48
C GLU A 181 9.75 17.90 14.34
N GLN A 182 8.81 18.77 13.97
CA GLN A 182 9.16 19.90 13.10
C GLN A 182 10.03 20.82 13.98
N ASP A 183 11.29 20.96 13.63
CA ASP A 183 12.08 22.06 14.17
C ASP A 183 11.29 23.34 13.85
N GLU A 184 10.69 23.96 14.86
CA GLU A 184 10.22 25.33 14.73
C GLU A 184 11.46 26.12 14.33
N GLN A 185 11.57 26.43 13.04
CA GLN A 185 12.59 27.38 12.59
C GLN A 185 12.31 28.63 13.41
N SER A 186 13.18 28.85 14.41
CA SER A 186 13.28 30.13 15.05
C SER A 186 13.52 31.18 13.97
N ASP A 187 12.47 31.91 13.66
CA ASP A 187 12.52 33.07 12.80
C ASP A 187 13.60 34.03 13.35
N PRO A 188 14.51 34.51 12.51
CA PRO A 188 15.62 35.36 12.92
C PRO A 188 15.17 36.75 13.39
#